data_775d517812b5e9476a3752e8224a8509
#
_entry.id   775d517812b5e9476a3752e8224a8509
#
_cell.length_a   1.000
_cell.length_b   1.000
_cell.length_c   1.000
_cell.angle_alpha   90.00
_cell.angle_beta   90.00
_cell.angle_gamma   90.00
#
_symmetry.space_group_name_H-M   'P 1'
#
loop_
_entity.id
_entity.type
_entity.pdbx_description
1 polymer ?
#
loop_
_entity_poly.entity_id
_entity_poly.type
_entity_poly.pdbx_seq_one_letter_code
_entity_poly.pdbx_strand_id
1 'polypeptide(L)'
;MTAKEFEKLSLDLRKLAKSIPLNWGQVQNNRSDDKINMFSIDLYEDLEKQITHLAEPEKNYLRRRWYLWRCSQCDEYLFYSNDNVEQNPDRYDKAWDVRFSSSIAFDVKGTVVPRDMRTRVEDLIDDPHEMVRFFYDEQSRGRRFDIQNRLFIVHHSYVDPLREFYLRCAWESKRRIYRIFSENIDKIKFFEYNNALSAVIFILEREPAVVSYKICGLDARNP
;
A
#
# COMPACT_ATOMS: atom_id res chain seq x y z
N MET A 1 5.09 15.10 3.49
CA MET A 1 3.66 15.47 3.80
C MET A 1 3.60 15.99 5.21
N THR A 2 2.88 17.09 5.47
CA THR A 2 2.61 17.62 6.81
C THR A 2 1.34 16.99 7.40
N ALA A 3 1.13 17.12 8.72
CA ALA A 3 -0.09 16.62 9.36
C ALA A 3 -1.37 17.23 8.77
N LYS A 4 -1.37 18.54 8.47
CA LYS A 4 -2.51 19.23 7.87
C LYS A 4 -2.82 18.75 6.45
N GLU A 5 -1.78 18.49 5.65
CA GLU A 5 -1.93 17.92 4.31
C GLU A 5 -2.48 16.50 4.38
N PHE A 6 -1.99 15.67 5.31
CA PHE A 6 -2.50 14.32 5.53
C PHE A 6 -3.99 14.34 5.93
N GLU A 7 -4.37 15.16 6.90
CA GLU A 7 -5.77 15.26 7.33
C GLU A 7 -6.70 15.61 6.17
N LYS A 8 -6.36 16.63 5.38
CA LYS A 8 -7.13 17.01 4.20
C LYS A 8 -7.22 15.87 3.19
N LEU A 9 -6.06 15.33 2.80
CA LEU A 9 -5.98 14.26 1.80
C LEU A 9 -6.73 13.00 2.26
N SER A 10 -6.59 12.61 3.54
CA SER A 10 -7.25 11.42 4.08
C SER A 10 -8.78 11.52 4.03
N LEU A 11 -9.34 12.71 4.24
CA LEU A 11 -10.79 12.97 4.10
C LEU A 11 -11.23 12.87 2.64
N ASP A 12 -10.45 13.46 1.73
CA ASP A 12 -10.76 13.43 0.30
C ASP A 12 -10.71 11.99 -0.24
N LEU A 13 -9.68 11.22 0.12
CA LEU A 13 -9.57 9.82 -0.28
C LEU A 13 -10.72 8.95 0.24
N ARG A 14 -11.21 9.18 1.47
CA ARG A 14 -12.41 8.48 1.99
C ARG A 14 -13.67 8.80 1.18
N LYS A 15 -13.82 10.05 0.73
CA LYS A 15 -14.95 10.44 -0.14
C LYS A 15 -14.82 9.79 -1.51
N LEU A 16 -13.62 9.87 -2.09
CA LEU A 16 -13.31 9.34 -3.41
C LEU A 16 -13.47 7.81 -3.48
N ALA A 17 -13.09 7.09 -2.44
CA ALA A 17 -13.27 5.64 -2.35
C ALA A 17 -14.72 5.19 -2.62
N LYS A 18 -15.71 6.05 -2.37
CA LYS A 18 -17.14 5.78 -2.60
C LYS A 18 -17.59 6.07 -4.03
N SER A 19 -16.83 6.83 -4.79
CA SER A 19 -17.23 7.33 -6.11
C SER A 19 -16.30 6.85 -7.25
N ILE A 20 -15.07 6.48 -6.93
CA ILE A 20 -14.13 5.99 -7.94
C ILE A 20 -14.58 4.62 -8.46
N PRO A 21 -14.70 4.43 -9.80
CA PRO A 21 -15.03 3.14 -10.37
C PRO A 21 -13.99 2.08 -9.99
N LEU A 22 -14.46 0.97 -9.44
CA LEU A 22 -13.60 -0.15 -9.02
C LEU A 22 -13.13 -1.02 -10.20
N ASN A 23 -13.67 -0.78 -11.39
CA ASN A 23 -13.22 -1.46 -12.61
C ASN A 23 -11.86 -0.93 -13.05
N TRP A 24 -10.88 -1.82 -13.16
CA TRP A 24 -9.52 -1.45 -13.50
C TRP A 24 -9.30 -1.21 -14.99
N GLY A 25 -10.09 -1.84 -15.86
CA GLY A 25 -10.20 -1.58 -17.30
C GLY A 25 -8.94 -1.73 -18.15
N GLN A 26 -7.77 -1.48 -17.59
CA GLN A 26 -6.47 -1.50 -18.29
C GLN A 26 -5.34 -2.05 -17.41
N VAL A 27 -4.33 -2.62 -18.05
CA VAL A 27 -3.08 -3.05 -17.39
C VAL A 27 -2.26 -1.81 -17.02
N GLN A 28 -1.58 -1.84 -15.87
CA GLN A 28 -0.68 -0.75 -15.44
C GLN A 28 0.47 -0.53 -16.44
N ASN A 29 1.01 0.70 -16.46
CA ASN A 29 2.05 1.14 -17.38
C ASN A 29 1.66 0.98 -18.85
N ASN A 30 0.48 1.46 -19.18
CA ASN A 30 -0.03 1.52 -20.54
C ASN A 30 0.09 2.95 -21.11
N ARG A 31 -0.36 3.15 -22.35
CA ARG A 31 -0.29 4.44 -23.04
C ARG A 31 -1.01 5.60 -22.34
N SER A 32 -1.92 5.34 -21.42
CA SER A 32 -2.58 6.41 -20.63
C SER A 32 -1.62 7.05 -19.65
N ASP A 33 -0.64 6.31 -19.13
CA ASP A 33 0.40 6.84 -18.24
C ASP A 33 1.39 7.77 -19.00
N ASP A 34 1.55 7.56 -20.31
CA ASP A 34 2.40 8.42 -21.15
C ASP A 34 1.73 9.78 -21.45
N LYS A 35 0.38 9.81 -21.42
CA LYS A 35 -0.40 11.05 -21.72
C LYS A 35 -0.43 12.02 -20.55
N ILE A 36 -0.45 11.51 -19.32
CA ILE A 36 -0.61 12.32 -18.11
C ILE A 36 0.32 11.80 -17.00
N ASN A 37 1.22 12.66 -16.56
CA ASN A 37 2.02 12.41 -15.39
C ASN A 37 1.19 12.63 -14.11
N MET A 38 0.40 11.65 -13.71
CA MET A 38 -0.43 11.73 -12.51
C MET A 38 0.35 11.96 -11.21
N PHE A 39 1.64 11.61 -11.18
CA PHE A 39 2.51 11.81 -10.01
C PHE A 39 2.89 13.27 -9.75
N SER A 40 2.57 14.18 -10.68
CA SER A 40 2.70 15.63 -10.51
C SER A 40 1.39 16.30 -10.08
N ILE A 41 0.30 15.54 -9.87
CA ILE A 41 -1.04 16.09 -9.62
C ILE A 41 -1.41 15.87 -8.16
N ASP A 42 -1.38 16.94 -7.36
CA ASP A 42 -1.65 16.83 -5.91
C ASP A 42 -3.15 16.77 -5.58
N LEU A 43 -4.00 17.43 -6.35
CA LEU A 43 -5.44 17.53 -6.09
C LEU A 43 -6.24 16.69 -7.09
N TYR A 44 -7.26 16.02 -6.59
CA TYR A 44 -8.17 15.22 -7.43
C TYR A 44 -8.90 16.07 -8.48
N GLU A 45 -9.30 17.28 -8.11
CA GLU A 45 -9.96 18.23 -9.02
C GLU A 45 -9.08 18.60 -10.22
N ASP A 46 -7.77 18.68 -10.02
CA ASP A 46 -6.83 18.96 -11.11
C ASP A 46 -6.61 17.72 -11.99
N LEU A 47 -6.64 16.53 -11.41
CA LEU A 47 -6.70 15.29 -12.20
C LEU A 47 -7.94 15.31 -13.11
N GLU A 48 -9.13 15.57 -12.55
CA GLU A 48 -10.37 15.57 -13.32
C GLU A 48 -10.33 16.56 -14.50
N LYS A 49 -9.76 17.76 -14.29
CA LYS A 49 -9.58 18.75 -15.37
C LYS A 49 -8.67 18.21 -16.50
N GLN A 50 -7.54 17.58 -16.09
CA GLN A 50 -6.55 17.09 -17.06
C GLN A 50 -7.06 15.89 -17.86
N ILE A 51 -7.88 15.01 -17.27
CA ILE A 51 -8.41 13.82 -17.95
C ILE A 51 -9.71 14.05 -18.72
N THR A 52 -10.30 15.25 -18.68
CA THR A 52 -11.61 15.57 -19.26
C THR A 52 -11.76 15.12 -20.71
N HIS A 53 -10.70 15.24 -21.51
CA HIS A 53 -10.68 14.91 -22.95
C HIS A 53 -10.49 13.41 -23.26
N LEU A 54 -10.22 12.57 -22.25
CA LEU A 54 -9.97 11.15 -22.44
C LEU A 54 -11.26 10.33 -22.47
N ALA A 55 -11.18 9.11 -23.03
CA ALA A 55 -12.29 8.17 -22.99
C ALA A 55 -12.52 7.63 -21.55
N GLU A 56 -13.75 7.25 -21.21
CA GLU A 56 -14.10 6.81 -19.86
C GLU A 56 -13.23 5.64 -19.31
N PRO A 57 -12.85 4.62 -20.08
CA PRO A 57 -11.94 3.58 -19.57
C PRO A 57 -10.57 4.13 -19.14
N GLU A 58 -10.03 5.12 -19.85
CA GLU A 58 -8.76 5.79 -19.53
C GLU A 58 -8.91 6.68 -18.29
N LYS A 59 -9.98 7.46 -18.20
CA LYS A 59 -10.30 8.25 -17.00
C LYS A 59 -10.38 7.37 -15.75
N ASN A 60 -11.13 6.28 -15.82
CA ASN A 60 -11.31 5.35 -14.72
C ASN A 60 -10.00 4.70 -14.29
N TYR A 61 -9.14 4.38 -15.24
CA TYR A 61 -7.80 3.88 -14.98
C TYR A 61 -6.96 4.92 -14.23
N LEU A 62 -6.89 6.17 -14.71
CA LEU A 62 -6.09 7.23 -14.11
C LEU A 62 -6.61 7.65 -12.73
N ARG A 63 -7.94 7.76 -12.55
CA ARG A 63 -8.58 8.02 -11.25
C ARG A 63 -8.15 6.98 -10.22
N ARG A 64 -8.22 5.71 -10.59
CA ARG A 64 -7.83 4.62 -9.69
C ARG A 64 -6.34 4.61 -9.40
N ARG A 65 -5.49 4.83 -10.40
CA ARG A 65 -4.05 4.94 -10.20
C ARG A 65 -3.68 6.07 -9.26
N TRP A 66 -4.26 7.25 -9.48
CA TRP A 66 -4.06 8.41 -8.61
C TRP A 66 -4.48 8.12 -7.18
N TYR A 67 -5.67 7.55 -7.00
CA TYR A 67 -6.17 7.17 -5.68
C TYR A 67 -5.20 6.21 -4.95
N LEU A 68 -4.77 5.14 -5.63
CA LEU A 68 -3.87 4.15 -5.03
C LEU A 68 -2.50 4.77 -4.68
N TRP A 69 -1.97 5.62 -5.55
CA TRP A 69 -0.73 6.34 -5.28
C TRP A 69 -0.86 7.29 -4.09
N ARG A 70 -1.94 8.05 -3.99
CA ARG A 70 -2.16 8.95 -2.85
C ARG A 70 -2.39 8.18 -1.54
N CYS A 71 -3.03 7.02 -1.59
CA CYS A 71 -3.11 6.11 -0.43
C CYS A 71 -1.71 5.64 0.01
N SER A 72 -0.81 5.31 -0.93
CA SER A 72 0.57 4.93 -0.60
C SER A 72 1.31 6.06 0.10
N GLN A 73 1.18 7.30 -0.37
CA GLN A 73 1.79 8.46 0.29
C GLN A 73 1.25 8.68 1.72
N CYS A 74 -0.04 8.39 1.94
CA CYS A 74 -0.60 8.40 3.30
C CYS A 74 -0.03 7.28 4.17
N ASP A 75 0.19 6.09 3.62
CA ASP A 75 0.82 4.98 4.33
C ASP A 75 2.26 5.33 4.73
N GLU A 76 3.06 5.86 3.81
CA GLU A 76 4.41 6.35 4.08
C GLU A 76 4.41 7.43 5.18
N TYR A 77 3.50 8.43 5.09
CA TYR A 77 3.35 9.47 6.11
C TYR A 77 3.07 8.88 7.49
N LEU A 78 2.17 7.91 7.59
CA LEU A 78 1.84 7.28 8.86
C LEU A 78 3.02 6.52 9.47
N PHE A 79 3.94 5.98 8.66
CA PHE A 79 5.18 5.40 9.15
C PHE A 79 6.13 6.47 9.66
N TYR A 80 6.51 7.47 8.84
CA TYR A 80 7.49 8.46 9.26
C TYR A 80 6.94 9.54 10.22
N SER A 81 5.64 9.45 10.59
CA SER A 81 5.11 10.20 11.73
C SER A 81 5.47 9.59 13.08
N ASN A 82 6.17 8.46 13.13
CA ASN A 82 6.73 7.88 14.34
C ASN A 82 8.20 8.31 14.49
N ASP A 83 8.62 8.62 15.72
CA ASP A 83 9.93 9.22 16.03
C ASP A 83 11.13 8.36 15.60
N ASN A 84 10.95 7.05 15.47
CA ASN A 84 11.98 6.09 15.09
C ASN A 84 11.97 5.75 13.59
N VAL A 85 11.27 6.51 12.76
CA VAL A 85 11.15 6.27 11.31
C VAL A 85 11.49 7.53 10.53
N GLU A 86 12.42 7.42 9.60
CA GLU A 86 12.84 8.48 8.70
C GLU A 86 12.15 8.33 7.33
N GLN A 87 11.74 9.44 6.76
CA GLN A 87 11.33 9.51 5.36
C GLN A 87 12.55 9.58 4.45
N ASN A 88 12.49 8.95 3.28
CA ASN A 88 13.50 9.17 2.25
C ASN A 88 13.50 10.65 1.82
N PRO A 89 14.63 11.37 1.95
CA PRO A 89 14.72 12.78 1.57
C PRO A 89 14.61 12.98 0.04
N ASP A 90 14.97 11.97 -0.76
CA ASP A 90 14.82 12.00 -2.20
C ASP A 90 13.52 11.28 -2.62
N ARG A 91 12.48 12.06 -2.90
CA ARG A 91 11.19 11.57 -3.37
C ARG A 91 11.24 10.82 -4.72
N TYR A 92 12.34 10.90 -5.45
CA TYR A 92 12.56 10.22 -6.73
C TYR A 92 13.41 8.96 -6.59
N ASP A 93 14.02 8.74 -5.44
CA ASP A 93 14.67 7.48 -5.12
C ASP A 93 13.63 6.36 -5.10
N LYS A 94 13.96 5.27 -5.76
CA LYS A 94 13.08 4.10 -5.86
C LYS A 94 13.56 2.94 -4.97
N ALA A 95 14.63 3.17 -4.21
CA ALA A 95 15.24 2.13 -3.40
C ALA A 95 14.45 1.89 -2.10
N TRP A 96 13.94 2.96 -1.49
CA TRP A 96 13.19 2.87 -0.23
C TRP A 96 12.31 4.11 -0.03
N ASP A 97 11.25 3.96 0.76
CA ASP A 97 10.34 5.03 1.15
C ASP A 97 10.55 5.43 2.62
N VAL A 98 10.77 4.45 3.49
CA VAL A 98 10.95 4.64 4.93
C VAL A 98 12.15 3.85 5.46
N ARG A 99 12.84 4.43 6.46
CA ARG A 99 13.96 3.79 7.17
C ARG A 99 13.69 3.81 8.66
N PHE A 100 13.87 2.67 9.31
CA PHE A 100 13.72 2.51 10.75
C PHE A 100 15.05 2.70 11.47
N SER A 101 15.02 3.01 12.78
CA SER A 101 16.22 3.26 13.60
C SER A 101 17.23 2.10 13.62
N SER A 102 16.78 0.87 13.34
CA SER A 102 17.62 -0.31 13.08
C SER A 102 18.43 -0.24 11.77
N SER A 103 18.37 0.87 11.04
CA SER A 103 18.96 1.07 9.71
C SER A 103 18.33 0.21 8.59
N ILE A 104 17.23 -0.48 8.87
CA ILE A 104 16.49 -1.22 7.86
C ILE A 104 15.57 -0.26 7.11
N ALA A 105 15.69 -0.25 5.79
CA ALA A 105 14.87 0.58 4.92
C ALA A 105 13.97 -0.31 4.04
N PHE A 106 12.75 0.16 3.76
CA PHE A 106 11.76 -0.53 2.94
C PHE A 106 11.12 0.39 1.90
N ASP A 107 10.86 -0.19 0.73
CA ASP A 107 9.90 0.28 -0.27
C ASP A 107 8.49 -0.19 0.17
N VAL A 108 7.59 0.74 0.50
CA VAL A 108 6.25 0.45 1.05
C VAL A 108 5.27 0.15 -0.08
N LYS A 109 4.64 -1.03 -0.05
CA LYS A 109 3.73 -1.49 -1.10
C LYS A 109 2.36 -1.88 -0.56
N GLY A 110 1.37 -1.00 -0.80
CA GLY A 110 -0.03 -1.33 -0.57
C GLY A 110 -0.56 -2.29 -1.65
N THR A 111 -1.05 -3.46 -1.23
CA THR A 111 -1.53 -4.51 -2.14
C THR A 111 -2.78 -5.22 -1.58
N VAL A 112 -3.22 -6.25 -2.26
CA VAL A 112 -4.30 -7.15 -1.85
C VAL A 112 -3.83 -8.59 -2.01
N VAL A 113 -4.52 -9.52 -1.36
CA VAL A 113 -4.24 -10.96 -1.56
C VAL A 113 -4.44 -11.32 -3.03
N PRO A 114 -3.48 -12.01 -3.67
CA PRO A 114 -3.62 -12.49 -5.05
C PRO A 114 -4.88 -13.32 -5.24
N ARG A 115 -5.55 -13.17 -6.39
CA ARG A 115 -6.86 -13.78 -6.64
C ARG A 115 -6.86 -15.28 -6.39
N ASP A 116 -5.83 -15.96 -6.85
CA ASP A 116 -5.74 -17.43 -6.79
C ASP A 116 -5.37 -17.95 -5.39
N MET A 117 -4.97 -17.04 -4.47
CA MET A 117 -4.61 -17.36 -3.09
C MET A 117 -5.71 -17.01 -2.09
N ARG A 118 -6.82 -16.39 -2.52
CA ARG A 118 -7.87 -15.87 -1.62
C ARG A 118 -8.59 -16.94 -0.80
N THR A 119 -8.64 -18.18 -1.27
CA THR A 119 -9.29 -19.29 -0.56
C THR A 119 -8.50 -19.80 0.64
N ARG A 120 -7.23 -19.40 0.78
CA ARG A 120 -6.32 -19.83 1.86
C ARG A 120 -5.63 -18.67 2.56
N VAL A 121 -6.39 -17.59 2.77
CA VAL A 121 -5.84 -16.36 3.39
C VAL A 121 -5.32 -16.62 4.80
N GLU A 122 -5.97 -17.49 5.59
CA GLU A 122 -5.50 -17.83 6.92
C GLU A 122 -4.11 -18.50 6.88
N ASP A 123 -3.86 -19.41 5.94
CA ASP A 123 -2.54 -20.01 5.75
C ASP A 123 -1.48 -18.97 5.41
N LEU A 124 -1.84 -17.98 4.56
CA LEU A 124 -0.95 -16.88 4.18
C LEU A 124 -0.68 -15.89 5.32
N ILE A 125 -1.61 -15.78 6.27
CA ILE A 125 -1.43 -14.96 7.48
C ILE A 125 -0.41 -15.64 8.41
N ASP A 126 -0.43 -16.94 8.48
CA ASP A 126 0.50 -17.73 9.30
C ASP A 126 1.88 -17.89 8.61
N ASP A 127 1.88 -18.12 7.29
CA ASP A 127 3.10 -18.20 6.47
C ASP A 127 2.94 -17.45 5.13
N PRO A 128 3.40 -16.18 5.03
CA PRO A 128 3.26 -15.39 3.81
C PRO A 128 4.33 -15.61 2.74
N HIS A 129 5.26 -16.56 2.89
CA HIS A 129 6.39 -16.75 1.96
C HIS A 129 5.96 -16.92 0.50
N GLU A 130 4.93 -17.73 0.24
CA GLU A 130 4.43 -17.94 -1.12
C GLU A 130 3.89 -16.64 -1.74
N MET A 131 3.14 -15.87 -0.95
CA MET A 131 2.58 -14.59 -1.38
C MET A 131 3.68 -13.54 -1.60
N VAL A 132 4.69 -13.49 -0.73
CA VAL A 132 5.86 -12.60 -0.90
C VAL A 132 6.59 -12.92 -2.19
N ARG A 133 6.86 -14.21 -2.47
CA ARG A 133 7.47 -14.66 -3.72
C ARG A 133 6.64 -14.21 -4.92
N PHE A 134 5.34 -14.43 -4.90
CA PHE A 134 4.43 -13.98 -5.96
C PHE A 134 4.53 -12.47 -6.21
N PHE A 135 4.61 -11.65 -5.16
CA PHE A 135 4.73 -10.20 -5.32
C PHE A 135 6.05 -9.77 -5.97
N TYR A 136 7.13 -10.48 -5.72
CA TYR A 136 8.39 -10.19 -6.40
C TYR A 136 8.41 -10.69 -7.85
N ASP A 137 7.93 -11.90 -8.09
CA ASP A 137 8.03 -12.55 -9.41
C ASP A 137 6.99 -12.00 -10.39
N GLU A 138 5.71 -12.00 -9.99
CA GLU A 138 4.61 -11.75 -10.90
C GLU A 138 4.23 -10.27 -11.00
N GLN A 139 4.21 -9.54 -9.90
CA GLN A 139 3.85 -8.11 -9.95
C GLN A 139 4.91 -7.27 -10.64
N SER A 140 6.17 -7.67 -10.58
CA SER A 140 7.26 -6.98 -11.26
C SER A 140 7.38 -7.33 -12.74
N ARG A 141 6.83 -8.46 -13.20
CA ARG A 141 6.94 -9.01 -14.56
C ARG A 141 8.35 -8.90 -15.15
N GLY A 142 9.38 -9.14 -14.32
CA GLY A 142 10.79 -9.04 -14.72
C GLY A 142 11.28 -7.63 -15.10
N ARG A 143 10.50 -6.57 -14.85
CA ARG A 143 10.85 -5.19 -15.22
C ARG A 143 11.69 -4.45 -14.19
N ARG A 144 11.87 -5.02 -12.99
CA ARG A 144 12.72 -4.46 -11.94
C ARG A 144 13.92 -5.38 -11.75
N PHE A 145 15.08 -4.92 -12.17
CA PHE A 145 16.33 -5.64 -12.03
C PHE A 145 16.89 -5.60 -10.61
N ASP A 146 16.49 -4.59 -9.82
CA ASP A 146 16.94 -4.41 -8.45
C ASP A 146 15.90 -4.95 -7.48
N ILE A 147 16.28 -6.02 -6.77
CA ILE A 147 15.48 -6.59 -5.69
C ILE A 147 15.75 -5.76 -4.44
N GLN A 148 14.73 -5.07 -3.95
CA GLN A 148 14.79 -4.18 -2.80
C GLN A 148 14.00 -4.75 -1.63
N ASN A 149 14.35 -4.36 -0.41
CA ASN A 149 13.52 -4.66 0.75
C ASN A 149 12.14 -4.05 0.59
N ARG A 150 11.09 -4.83 0.88
CA ARG A 150 9.70 -4.38 0.74
C ARG A 150 8.88 -4.61 1.99
N LEU A 151 8.09 -3.60 2.32
CA LEU A 151 7.05 -3.69 3.35
C LEU A 151 5.69 -3.77 2.64
N PHE A 152 5.11 -4.95 2.64
CA PHE A 152 3.81 -5.21 2.03
C PHE A 152 2.68 -4.92 3.02
N ILE A 153 1.79 -3.98 2.67
CA ILE A 153 0.54 -3.71 3.38
C ILE A 153 -0.58 -4.40 2.61
N VAL A 154 -0.97 -5.57 3.07
CA VAL A 154 -1.93 -6.46 2.40
C VAL A 154 -3.32 -6.20 2.94
N HIS A 155 -4.21 -5.69 2.10
CA HIS A 155 -5.61 -5.45 2.45
C HIS A 155 -6.45 -6.65 2.04
N HIS A 156 -7.26 -7.18 2.96
CA HIS A 156 -8.18 -8.27 2.65
C HIS A 156 -9.49 -8.11 3.40
N SER A 157 -10.59 -8.28 2.67
CA SER A 157 -11.95 -8.33 3.24
C SER A 157 -12.57 -9.71 3.01
N TYR A 158 -12.99 -10.34 4.09
CA TYR A 158 -13.77 -11.59 4.05
C TYR A 158 -15.23 -11.32 3.71
N VAL A 159 -15.67 -10.06 3.78
CA VAL A 159 -17.05 -9.66 3.50
C VAL A 159 -17.29 -9.50 2.00
N ASP A 160 -16.43 -8.71 1.34
CA ASP A 160 -16.51 -8.44 -0.10
C ASP A 160 -15.14 -7.94 -0.60
N PRO A 161 -14.54 -8.55 -1.65
CA PRO A 161 -13.30 -8.08 -2.23
C PRO A 161 -13.28 -6.61 -2.64
N LEU A 162 -14.42 -6.02 -3.01
CA LEU A 162 -14.51 -4.61 -3.36
C LEU A 162 -14.23 -3.70 -2.15
N ARG A 163 -14.46 -4.18 -0.93
CA ARG A 163 -14.21 -3.43 0.30
C ARG A 163 -12.72 -3.25 0.60
N GLU A 164 -11.83 -4.06 0.02
CA GLU A 164 -10.37 -3.90 0.14
C GLU A 164 -9.90 -2.53 -0.36
N PHE A 165 -10.64 -1.95 -1.29
CA PHE A 165 -10.40 -0.60 -1.76
C PHE A 165 -10.67 0.45 -0.66
N TYR A 166 -11.71 0.25 0.15
CA TYR A 166 -12.03 1.11 1.31
C TYR A 166 -11.08 0.90 2.48
N LEU A 167 -10.59 -0.32 2.69
CA LEU A 167 -9.62 -0.64 3.74
C LEU A 167 -8.33 0.15 3.60
N ARG A 168 -7.99 0.60 2.39
CA ARG A 168 -6.84 1.49 2.18
C ARG A 168 -6.97 2.81 2.93
N CYS A 169 -8.19 3.24 3.25
CA CYS A 169 -8.49 4.46 4.00
C CYS A 169 -8.77 4.22 5.49
N ALA A 170 -8.44 3.07 6.05
CA ALA A 170 -8.60 2.77 7.48
C ALA A 170 -7.52 3.46 8.34
N TRP A 171 -7.41 4.79 8.23
CA TRP A 171 -6.27 5.58 8.72
C TRP A 171 -6.06 5.48 10.22
N GLU A 172 -7.12 5.47 11.04
CA GLU A 172 -7.02 5.36 12.50
C GLU A 172 -6.44 4.00 12.92
N SER A 173 -6.92 2.93 12.29
CA SER A 173 -6.40 1.57 12.52
C SER A 173 -4.94 1.47 12.05
N LYS A 174 -4.64 1.96 10.85
CA LYS A 174 -3.30 1.93 10.27
C LYS A 174 -2.30 2.73 11.12
N ARG A 175 -2.66 3.91 11.62
CA ARG A 175 -1.80 4.70 12.53
C ARG A 175 -1.36 3.88 13.73
N ARG A 176 -2.31 3.19 14.39
CA ARG A 176 -2.01 2.33 15.53
C ARG A 176 -1.13 1.14 15.13
N ILE A 177 -1.45 0.47 14.03
CA ILE A 177 -0.74 -0.71 13.55
C ILE A 177 0.70 -0.36 13.17
N TYR A 178 0.91 0.74 12.44
CA TYR A 178 2.22 1.16 11.98
C TYR A 178 3.10 1.64 13.14
N ARG A 179 2.51 2.23 14.18
CA ARG A 179 3.22 2.52 15.42
C ARG A 179 3.68 1.24 16.10
N ILE A 180 2.80 0.23 16.27
CA ILE A 180 3.17 -1.06 16.85
C ILE A 180 4.28 -1.74 16.04
N PHE A 181 4.18 -1.71 14.71
CA PHE A 181 5.21 -2.23 13.82
C PHE A 181 6.55 -1.52 14.06
N SER A 182 6.56 -0.19 14.05
CA SER A 182 7.77 0.63 14.20
C SER A 182 8.43 0.44 15.57
N GLU A 183 7.64 0.39 16.65
CA GLU A 183 8.15 0.17 18.02
C GLU A 183 8.74 -1.24 18.23
N ASN A 184 8.35 -2.20 17.42
CA ASN A 184 8.81 -3.59 17.53
C ASN A 184 9.65 -4.08 16.35
N ILE A 185 10.19 -3.17 15.55
CA ILE A 185 10.92 -3.51 14.31
C ILE A 185 12.04 -4.54 14.54
N ASP A 186 12.78 -4.44 15.65
CA ASP A 186 13.89 -5.33 16.00
C ASP A 186 13.44 -6.73 16.47
N LYS A 187 12.14 -6.90 16.76
CA LYS A 187 11.54 -8.17 17.17
C LYS A 187 10.87 -8.92 16.02
N ILE A 188 10.72 -8.25 14.87
CA ILE A 188 10.04 -8.81 13.70
C ILE A 188 10.98 -9.75 12.96
N LYS A 189 10.53 -10.96 12.72
CA LYS A 189 11.16 -11.90 11.80
C LYS A 189 10.80 -11.51 10.37
N PHE A 190 11.78 -11.03 9.60
CA PHE A 190 11.60 -10.72 8.19
C PHE A 190 11.65 -11.96 7.31
N PHE A 191 10.99 -11.88 6.17
CA PHE A 191 11.01 -12.91 5.14
C PHE A 191 12.09 -12.54 4.12
N GLU A 192 12.95 -13.50 3.80
CA GLU A 192 14.03 -13.29 2.82
C GLU A 192 13.64 -13.84 1.46
N TYR A 193 13.85 -13.04 0.42
CA TYR A 193 13.72 -13.43 -0.97
C TYR A 193 14.86 -12.84 -1.80
N ASN A 194 15.72 -13.71 -2.36
CA ASN A 194 16.87 -13.30 -3.19
C ASN A 194 17.70 -12.15 -2.55
N ASN A 195 18.08 -12.30 -1.29
CA ASN A 195 18.82 -11.33 -0.47
C ASN A 195 18.06 -10.02 -0.14
N ALA A 196 16.79 -9.90 -0.48
CA ALA A 196 15.96 -8.81 -0.01
C ALA A 196 15.12 -9.24 1.20
N LEU A 197 15.00 -8.35 2.18
CA LEU A 197 14.14 -8.54 3.33
C LEU A 197 12.73 -8.06 3.02
N SER A 198 11.75 -8.81 3.47
CA SER A 198 10.35 -8.46 3.34
C SER A 198 9.65 -8.49 4.68
N ALA A 199 8.80 -7.50 4.93
CA ALA A 199 7.84 -7.49 6.01
C ALA A 199 6.42 -7.50 5.46
N VAL A 200 5.47 -8.08 6.20
CA VAL A 200 4.07 -8.17 5.80
C VAL A 200 3.18 -7.73 6.95
N ILE A 201 2.29 -6.79 6.66
CA ILE A 201 1.21 -6.37 7.54
C ILE A 201 -0.11 -6.64 6.83
N PHE A 202 -0.93 -7.53 7.38
CA PHE A 202 -2.31 -7.68 6.93
C PHE A 202 -3.22 -6.67 7.61
N ILE A 203 -4.05 -5.99 6.82
CA ILE A 203 -5.18 -5.18 7.26
C ILE A 203 -6.44 -5.95 6.85
N LEU A 204 -7.18 -6.44 7.83
CA LEU A 204 -8.24 -7.42 7.63
C LEU A 204 -9.60 -6.84 8.02
N GLU A 205 -10.63 -7.16 7.23
CA GLU A 205 -12.02 -6.92 7.57
C GLU A 205 -12.76 -8.26 7.61
N ARG A 206 -13.01 -8.78 8.81
CA ARG A 206 -13.75 -10.03 9.01
C ARG A 206 -15.25 -9.80 9.10
N GLU A 207 -15.66 -8.66 9.65
CA GLU A 207 -17.03 -8.19 9.75
C GLU A 207 -17.12 -6.76 9.21
N PRO A 208 -18.28 -6.32 8.70
CA PRO A 208 -18.42 -5.00 8.11
C PRO A 208 -17.92 -3.88 9.05
N ALA A 209 -16.99 -3.07 8.57
CA ALA A 209 -16.37 -1.95 9.28
C ALA A 209 -15.53 -2.32 10.52
N VAL A 210 -15.31 -3.60 10.79
CA VAL A 210 -14.41 -4.06 11.87
C VAL A 210 -13.05 -4.37 11.27
N VAL A 211 -12.05 -3.53 11.60
CA VAL A 211 -10.68 -3.68 11.11
C VAL A 211 -9.83 -4.39 12.16
N SER A 212 -9.29 -5.53 11.79
CA SER A 212 -8.28 -6.28 12.51
C SER A 212 -6.96 -6.30 11.71
N TYR A 213 -5.89 -6.84 12.31
CA TYR A 213 -4.59 -6.87 11.65
C TYR A 213 -3.73 -8.04 12.10
N LYS A 214 -2.72 -8.35 11.30
CA LYS A 214 -1.60 -9.21 11.68
C LYS A 214 -0.30 -8.62 11.16
N ILE A 215 0.68 -8.49 12.04
CA ILE A 215 2.08 -8.23 11.67
C ILE A 215 2.77 -9.59 11.62
N CYS A 216 3.11 -10.06 10.43
CA CYS A 216 3.78 -11.35 10.28
C CYS A 216 5.19 -11.29 10.86
N GLY A 217 5.60 -12.38 11.49
CA GLY A 217 6.90 -12.46 12.16
C GLY A 217 7.01 -11.76 13.52
N LEU A 218 5.94 -11.10 13.98
CA LEU A 218 5.85 -10.58 15.36
C LEU A 218 5.05 -11.54 16.22
N ASP A 219 5.70 -12.11 17.24
CA ASP A 219 5.05 -13.00 18.20
C ASP A 219 4.04 -12.22 19.06
N ALA A 220 2.78 -12.68 19.05
CA ALA A 220 1.70 -12.07 19.83
C ALA A 220 1.88 -12.14 21.36
N ARG A 221 2.90 -12.86 21.86
CA ARG A 221 3.14 -13.13 23.28
C ARG A 221 4.07 -12.12 23.97
N ASN A 222 4.59 -11.15 23.23
CA ASN A 222 5.41 -10.06 23.77
C ASN A 222 4.96 -8.73 23.18
N PRO A 223 3.84 -8.14 23.71
CA PRO A 223 3.47 -6.79 23.35
C PRO A 223 4.44 -5.75 23.97
#